data_5ed773db704a33b4c8bd4ed70cf135af
#
_entry.id   5ed773db704a33b4c8bd4ed70cf135af
#
_cell.length_a   1.000
_cell.length_b   1.000
_cell.length_c   1.000
_cell.angle_alpha   90.00
_cell.angle_beta   90.00
_cell.angle_gamma   90.00
#
_symmetry.space_group_name_H-M   'P 1'
#
loop_
_entity.id
_entity.type
_entity.pdbx_description
1 polymer ?
#
loop_
_entity_poly.entity_id
_entity_poly.type
_entity_poly.pdbx_seq_one_letter_code
_entity_poly.pdbx_strand_id
1 'polypeptide(L)'
;MGWDDSLYEGADGDTGTKTATKAKARTDAGTGAADSGAGADGTAASGSSGGTVAGRGTLRRALRWAAAVLSLLILGTAGAGYLYYKHLNDNIRSGARTGGSDDPEKAAANAAGDTPLNILLLGSDSRGKPENVKLGGGKNLTSDPPLADVQMLVHISADRKNASVVSIPRDTRVDIPECKDAETGKVYPKTNTIINASLGRGGAGCTLATWQNLTGLYIDHWMTIDFSGVVQMADAIGGVDVCVKNNVWDRPLPGVPGGSGLKLTKGTHQVKGEQALQWLRTRHAFSSDLGRAKAQHMYMNSMIRHLKSQNVFTDTPRLTGLAEAATKSLEVSEEIGTVKKLFDLAMQLKSVPTDRVTMTTMPTVTDPQDPNHLVVQQTDATKMWTMLRDDVAFDGNASKADEEAAAAKKKKAAEKAAEQAAAAVKDPAGDPADTGVLVRNGTGGTQTPVRGRAATVASLLVGKGYTLARADATLTPQEKTTVLFPSAELEGDAQGVAKALGIPLTSVQRSTDVSGVTVTVGADWRTGTSPSEETAAPPSKAGAIPDTADAINGAEKDACMDVYAPYRF
;
A
#
# COMPACT_ATOMS: atom_id res chain seq x y z
N MET A 1 13.78 -15.83 -3.34
CA MET A 1 12.64 -16.63 -3.84
C MET A 1 11.68 -15.62 -4.42
N GLY A 2 11.69 -15.49 -5.74
CA GLY A 2 10.79 -14.58 -6.46
C GLY A 2 9.35 -15.08 -6.34
N TRP A 3 8.42 -14.18 -6.23
CA TRP A 3 7.01 -14.48 -6.37
C TRP A 3 6.73 -14.64 -7.85
N ASP A 4 6.40 -15.88 -8.23
CA ASP A 4 5.92 -16.19 -9.57
C ASP A 4 4.42 -15.91 -9.58
N ASP A 5 3.99 -14.89 -10.34
CA ASP A 5 2.57 -14.55 -10.52
C ASP A 5 1.77 -15.71 -11.15
N SER A 6 2.46 -16.72 -11.71
CA SER A 6 1.84 -17.95 -12.25
C SER A 6 1.14 -18.82 -11.19
N LEU A 7 1.37 -18.57 -9.91
CA LEU A 7 0.69 -19.28 -8.81
C LEU A 7 -0.73 -18.76 -8.52
N TYR A 8 -1.14 -17.67 -9.17
CA TYR A 8 -2.45 -17.06 -8.97
C TYR A 8 -3.47 -17.35 -10.10
N GLU A 9 -3.04 -17.92 -11.24
CA GLU A 9 -3.94 -18.35 -12.30
C GLU A 9 -4.16 -19.87 -12.20
N GLY A 10 -5.30 -20.28 -11.63
CA GLY A 10 -5.69 -21.69 -11.71
C GLY A 10 -6.64 -22.18 -10.63
N ALA A 11 -7.83 -21.65 -10.58
CA ALA A 11 -8.97 -22.34 -9.95
C ALA A 11 -10.30 -21.88 -10.54
N ASP A 12 -10.47 -22.02 -11.84
CA ASP A 12 -11.81 -22.05 -12.42
C ASP A 12 -12.14 -23.51 -12.76
N GLY A 13 -13.08 -24.04 -11.99
CA GLY A 13 -13.58 -25.38 -12.12
C GLY A 13 -14.43 -25.55 -13.36
N ASP A 14 -14.08 -26.49 -14.19
CA ASP A 14 -15.00 -27.02 -15.20
C ASP A 14 -15.64 -28.30 -14.67
N THR A 15 -16.93 -28.23 -14.46
CA THR A 15 -17.83 -29.37 -14.22
C THR A 15 -18.17 -30.03 -15.55
N GLY A 16 -17.46 -31.10 -15.86
CA GLY A 16 -17.74 -31.94 -17.04
C GLY A 16 -17.80 -33.42 -16.70
N THR A 17 -18.99 -33.87 -16.41
CA THR A 17 -19.38 -35.30 -16.37
C THR A 17 -19.01 -36.00 -17.65
N LYS A 18 -18.30 -37.16 -17.60
CA LYS A 18 -18.66 -38.37 -18.37
C LYS A 18 -17.75 -39.57 -18.14
N THR A 19 -18.39 -40.63 -17.69
CA THR A 19 -18.40 -42.02 -18.15
C THR A 19 -17.11 -42.88 -18.03
N ALA A 20 -17.33 -43.89 -17.22
CA ALA A 20 -16.57 -45.15 -17.09
C ALA A 20 -16.21 -45.81 -18.40
N THR A 21 -14.99 -46.33 -18.47
CA THR A 21 -14.74 -47.54 -19.28
C THR A 21 -13.80 -48.46 -18.53
N LYS A 22 -14.28 -49.67 -18.35
CA LYS A 22 -13.74 -50.85 -17.73
C LYS A 22 -12.91 -51.60 -18.78
N ALA A 23 -11.68 -51.95 -18.49
CA ALA A 23 -10.94 -53.01 -19.22
C ALA A 23 -9.99 -53.70 -18.23
N LYS A 24 -10.15 -54.78 -18.11
CA LYS A 24 -10.05 -56.16 -17.74
C LYS A 24 -8.86 -56.83 -18.43
N ALA A 25 -8.13 -57.63 -17.62
CA ALA A 25 -7.35 -58.82 -17.93
C ALA A 25 -5.96 -58.63 -18.59
N ARG A 26 -4.96 -59.40 -18.24
CA ARG A 26 -4.80 -60.87 -18.07
C ARG A 26 -3.40 -61.17 -17.52
N THR A 27 -3.26 -61.97 -16.52
CA THR A 27 -2.64 -63.31 -16.44
C THR A 27 -1.77 -63.73 -17.62
N ASP A 28 -0.55 -64.20 -17.26
CA ASP A 28 0.11 -65.45 -17.71
C ASP A 28 1.32 -65.64 -16.79
N ALA A 29 1.46 -66.71 -16.23
CA ALA A 29 1.81 -68.09 -16.07
C ALA A 29 3.08 -68.51 -16.85
N GLY A 30 3.98 -69.15 -16.17
CA GLY A 30 5.17 -69.88 -16.71
C GLY A 30 6.04 -70.29 -15.52
N THR A 31 5.81 -71.40 -14.93
CA THR A 31 6.23 -72.86 -15.12
C THR A 31 7.71 -73.04 -15.32
N GLY A 32 8.27 -73.93 -14.49
CA GLY A 32 9.54 -74.68 -14.65
C GLY A 32 10.16 -74.96 -13.28
N ALA A 33 9.87 -75.97 -12.62
CA ALA A 33 10.12 -77.45 -12.73
C ALA A 33 11.53 -77.84 -12.30
N ALA A 34 11.53 -78.68 -11.27
CA ALA A 34 12.29 -79.89 -10.96
C ALA A 34 13.82 -79.76 -10.76
N ASP A 35 14.46 -80.37 -9.84
CA ASP A 35 14.41 -81.80 -9.52
C ASP A 35 15.30 -82.15 -8.30
N SER A 36 14.86 -83.11 -7.55
CA SER A 36 15.47 -84.21 -6.85
C SER A 36 16.85 -84.12 -6.23
N GLY A 37 16.91 -84.75 -5.02
CA GLY A 37 18.12 -85.31 -4.49
C GLY A 37 18.06 -85.62 -2.99
N ALA A 38 17.57 -86.72 -2.68
CA ALA A 38 17.68 -87.74 -1.68
C ALA A 38 18.93 -87.71 -0.75
N GLY A 39 18.74 -88.08 0.52
CA GLY A 39 19.67 -88.96 1.13
C GLY A 39 20.03 -88.72 2.61
N ALA A 40 19.43 -89.49 3.46
CA ALA A 40 19.96 -90.30 4.55
C ALA A 40 20.42 -89.65 5.88
N ASP A 41 19.74 -90.08 6.88
CA ASP A 41 20.13 -90.62 8.21
C ASP A 41 21.30 -90.04 9.03
N GLY A 42 20.99 -89.78 10.30
CA GLY A 42 21.99 -89.57 11.31
C GLY A 42 21.39 -89.22 12.69
N THR A 43 20.92 -90.23 13.39
CA THR A 43 20.62 -90.41 14.80
C THR A 43 21.14 -89.38 15.83
N ALA A 44 20.24 -88.96 16.66
CA ALA A 44 20.25 -88.82 18.15
C ALA A 44 21.43 -88.11 18.88
N ALA A 45 21.10 -87.05 19.58
CA ALA A 45 21.47 -86.91 21.00
C ALA A 45 20.58 -85.83 21.67
N SER A 46 19.92 -86.26 22.71
CA SER A 46 19.16 -85.44 23.66
C SER A 46 20.04 -84.45 24.41
N GLY A 47 19.64 -83.21 24.47
CA GLY A 47 20.21 -82.17 25.24
C GLY A 47 19.10 -81.19 25.65
N SER A 48 18.44 -81.47 26.75
CA SER A 48 17.50 -80.58 27.43
C SER A 48 18.21 -79.33 27.94
N SER A 49 17.91 -78.20 27.39
CA SER A 49 18.05 -76.94 28.07
C SER A 49 16.89 -76.05 27.66
N GLY A 50 15.95 -75.89 28.59
CA GLY A 50 14.81 -75.00 28.50
C GLY A 50 15.25 -73.54 28.35
N GLY A 51 15.24 -73.08 27.14
CA GLY A 51 15.33 -71.68 26.81
C GLY A 51 13.98 -71.23 26.29
N THR A 52 13.26 -70.47 27.06
CA THR A 52 11.99 -69.89 26.71
C THR A 52 12.14 -69.02 25.45
N VAL A 53 11.78 -69.56 24.31
CA VAL A 53 11.61 -68.80 23.05
C VAL A 53 10.24 -68.13 23.11
N ALA A 54 10.08 -67.26 24.11
CA ALA A 54 8.98 -66.33 24.23
C ALA A 54 9.53 -64.96 23.91
N GLY A 55 9.50 -64.53 22.68
CA GLY A 55 9.97 -63.17 22.41
C GLY A 55 9.75 -62.59 21.03
N ARG A 56 9.92 -63.37 19.98
CA ARG A 56 9.83 -62.76 18.62
C ARG A 56 8.40 -62.47 18.14
N GLY A 57 7.40 -63.22 18.58
CA GLY A 57 5.99 -62.99 18.26
C GLY A 57 5.35 -61.82 19.02
N THR A 58 5.68 -61.71 20.31
CA THR A 58 5.19 -60.63 21.18
C THR A 58 5.85 -59.29 20.83
N LEU A 59 7.13 -59.25 20.55
CA LEU A 59 7.84 -58.04 20.14
C LEU A 59 7.29 -57.52 18.76
N ARG A 60 7.02 -58.39 17.82
CA ARG A 60 6.41 -58.00 16.54
C ARG A 60 4.97 -57.50 16.70
N ARG A 61 4.18 -58.05 17.61
CA ARG A 61 2.84 -57.55 17.94
C ARG A 61 2.91 -56.22 18.67
N ALA A 62 3.79 -56.04 19.64
CA ALA A 62 4.02 -54.80 20.33
C ALA A 62 4.47 -53.68 19.35
N LEU A 63 5.39 -53.97 18.42
CA LEU A 63 5.81 -53.00 17.38
C LEU A 63 4.66 -52.61 16.44
N ARG A 64 3.79 -53.56 16.04
CA ARG A 64 2.62 -53.27 15.21
C ARG A 64 1.61 -52.39 15.95
N TRP A 65 1.35 -52.64 17.23
CA TRP A 65 0.49 -51.78 18.07
C TRP A 65 1.11 -50.40 18.28
N ALA A 66 2.40 -50.32 18.55
CA ALA A 66 3.12 -49.03 18.66
C ALA A 66 3.07 -48.23 17.35
N ALA A 67 3.25 -48.89 16.23
CA ALA A 67 3.14 -48.24 14.91
C ALA A 67 1.70 -47.76 14.62
N ALA A 68 0.68 -48.55 15.00
CA ALA A 68 -0.73 -48.18 14.85
C ALA A 68 -1.08 -46.99 15.71
N VAL A 69 -0.64 -46.98 17.00
CA VAL A 69 -0.85 -45.86 17.92
C VAL A 69 -0.14 -44.61 17.42
N LEU A 70 1.12 -44.73 16.95
CA LEU A 70 1.86 -43.60 16.39
C LEU A 70 1.19 -43.06 15.12
N SER A 71 0.70 -43.92 14.24
CA SER A 71 -0.06 -43.51 13.04
C SER A 71 -1.34 -42.78 13.42
N LEU A 72 -2.08 -43.25 14.42
CA LEU A 72 -3.29 -42.57 14.92
C LEU A 72 -2.96 -41.22 15.53
N LEU A 73 -1.86 -41.11 16.30
CA LEU A 73 -1.40 -39.84 16.86
C LEU A 73 -1.01 -38.84 15.73
N ILE A 74 -0.28 -39.30 14.71
CA ILE A 74 0.09 -38.46 13.57
C ILE A 74 -1.17 -38.01 12.80
N LEU A 75 -2.08 -38.93 12.51
CA LEU A 75 -3.33 -38.60 11.81
C LEU A 75 -4.23 -37.68 12.66
N GLY A 76 -4.30 -37.94 13.98
CA GLY A 76 -5.06 -37.09 14.91
C GLY A 76 -4.49 -35.67 15.00
N THR A 77 -3.16 -35.53 15.12
CA THR A 77 -2.50 -34.21 15.16
C THR A 77 -2.59 -33.49 13.82
N ALA A 78 -2.43 -34.21 12.70
CA ALA A 78 -2.60 -33.63 11.37
C ALA A 78 -4.05 -33.19 11.13
N GLY A 79 -5.03 -34.00 11.56
CA GLY A 79 -6.45 -33.66 11.48
C GLY A 79 -6.80 -32.43 12.33
N ALA A 80 -6.33 -32.39 13.58
CA ALA A 80 -6.52 -31.23 14.45
C ALA A 80 -5.86 -29.97 13.88
N GLY A 81 -4.64 -30.10 13.36
CA GLY A 81 -3.94 -28.99 12.70
C GLY A 81 -4.69 -28.46 11.47
N TYR A 82 -5.23 -29.37 10.65
CA TYR A 82 -6.04 -28.98 9.48
C TYR A 82 -7.35 -28.26 9.90
N LEU A 83 -8.06 -28.78 10.90
CA LEU A 83 -9.28 -28.14 11.41
C LEU A 83 -8.99 -26.76 12.01
N TYR A 84 -7.88 -26.62 12.72
CA TYR A 84 -7.45 -25.34 13.25
C TYR A 84 -7.06 -24.35 12.14
N TYR A 85 -6.29 -24.79 11.15
CA TYR A 85 -5.98 -23.97 9.98
C TYR A 85 -7.24 -23.51 9.24
N LYS A 86 -8.21 -24.42 9.05
CA LYS A 86 -9.51 -24.08 8.46
C LYS A 86 -10.27 -23.05 9.29
N HIS A 87 -10.33 -23.24 10.61
CA HIS A 87 -10.94 -22.27 11.53
C HIS A 87 -10.33 -20.87 11.40
N LEU A 88 -9.01 -20.75 11.34
CA LEU A 88 -8.34 -19.45 11.14
C LEU A 88 -8.68 -18.81 9.78
N ASN A 89 -8.75 -19.61 8.70
CA ASN A 89 -9.15 -19.08 7.41
C ASN A 89 -10.62 -18.66 7.36
N ASP A 90 -11.50 -19.40 8.02
CA ASP A 90 -12.94 -19.08 8.10
C ASP A 90 -13.21 -17.78 8.90
N ASN A 91 -12.27 -17.33 9.75
CA ASN A 91 -12.35 -16.06 10.45
C ASN A 91 -12.02 -14.85 9.56
N ILE A 92 -11.22 -15.03 8.50
CA ILE A 92 -10.74 -13.93 7.65
C ILE A 92 -11.88 -13.41 6.79
N ARG A 93 -12.10 -12.10 6.87
CA ARG A 93 -12.99 -11.39 5.95
C ARG A 93 -12.15 -10.80 4.83
N SER A 94 -12.63 -10.95 3.60
CA SER A 94 -11.94 -10.43 2.44
C SER A 94 -12.92 -9.74 1.48
N GLY A 95 -12.39 -8.78 0.70
CA GLY A 95 -13.15 -8.07 -0.31
C GLY A 95 -12.31 -7.77 -1.54
N ALA A 96 -12.96 -7.33 -2.61
CA ALA A 96 -12.29 -7.00 -3.86
C ALA A 96 -11.16 -5.98 -3.64
N ARG A 97 -10.04 -6.16 -4.34
CA ARG A 97 -8.86 -5.30 -4.19
C ARG A 97 -9.17 -3.84 -4.54
N THR A 98 -9.80 -3.60 -5.68
CA THR A 98 -10.15 -2.26 -6.13
C THR A 98 -11.63 -2.11 -6.41
N GLY A 99 -12.19 -0.93 -6.12
CA GLY A 99 -13.53 -0.51 -6.51
C GLY A 99 -13.54 0.52 -7.64
N GLY A 100 -12.36 0.88 -8.17
CA GLY A 100 -12.19 1.82 -9.29
C GLY A 100 -11.97 1.11 -10.62
N SER A 101 -11.96 1.89 -11.72
CA SER A 101 -11.88 1.38 -13.09
C SER A 101 -10.47 1.22 -13.64
N ASP A 102 -9.50 2.00 -13.15
CA ASP A 102 -8.17 2.10 -13.74
C ASP A 102 -7.07 1.92 -12.68
N ASP A 103 -6.26 0.87 -12.85
CA ASP A 103 -5.07 0.66 -12.04
C ASP A 103 -3.84 1.31 -12.70
N PRO A 104 -2.97 2.00 -11.92
CA PRO A 104 -1.65 2.39 -12.40
C PRO A 104 -0.82 1.18 -12.84
N GLU A 105 0.15 1.40 -13.71
CA GLU A 105 1.09 0.35 -14.12
C GLU A 105 1.91 -0.12 -12.91
N LYS A 106 2.01 -1.44 -12.72
CA LYS A 106 2.84 -2.02 -11.66
C LYS A 106 4.32 -1.72 -11.93
N ALA A 107 5.07 -1.43 -10.88
CA ALA A 107 6.50 -1.15 -11.01
C ALA A 107 7.23 -2.34 -11.63
N ALA A 108 8.21 -2.05 -12.51
CA ALA A 108 9.03 -3.09 -13.12
C ALA A 108 9.82 -3.87 -12.06
N ALA A 109 9.97 -5.17 -12.28
CA ALA A 109 10.77 -6.03 -11.41
C ALA A 109 12.25 -5.61 -11.44
N ASN A 110 12.94 -5.80 -10.32
CA ASN A 110 14.39 -5.64 -10.22
C ASN A 110 15.12 -6.79 -10.95
N ALA A 111 16.46 -6.80 -10.91
CA ALA A 111 17.26 -7.84 -11.56
C ALA A 111 17.04 -9.27 -10.99
N ALA A 112 16.50 -9.38 -9.78
CA ALA A 112 16.15 -10.65 -9.14
C ALA A 112 14.71 -11.12 -9.48
N GLY A 113 13.93 -10.30 -10.19
CA GLY A 113 12.56 -10.59 -10.54
C GLY A 113 11.53 -10.08 -9.50
N ASP A 114 11.99 -9.41 -8.44
CA ASP A 114 11.11 -8.90 -7.38
C ASP A 114 10.60 -7.50 -7.69
N THR A 115 9.33 -7.21 -7.37
CA THR A 115 8.73 -5.88 -7.43
C THR A 115 8.59 -5.28 -6.04
N PRO A 116 8.55 -3.92 -5.89
CA PRO A 116 8.14 -3.30 -4.65
C PRO A 116 6.73 -3.78 -4.26
N LEU A 117 6.46 -3.82 -2.96
CA LEU A 117 5.17 -4.24 -2.43
C LEU A 117 4.50 -3.07 -1.69
N ASN A 118 3.31 -2.68 -2.15
CA ASN A 118 2.53 -1.58 -1.60
C ASN A 118 1.28 -2.10 -0.90
N ILE A 119 1.12 -1.81 0.39
CA ILE A 119 0.01 -2.27 1.21
C ILE A 119 -0.67 -1.06 1.85
N LEU A 120 -1.96 -0.90 1.61
CA LEU A 120 -2.75 0.16 2.23
C LEU A 120 -3.37 -0.33 3.54
N LEU A 121 -2.98 0.27 4.65
CA LEU A 121 -3.53 0.01 5.97
C LEU A 121 -4.59 1.05 6.29
N LEU A 122 -5.79 0.60 6.69
CA LEU A 122 -6.94 1.43 6.99
C LEU A 122 -7.43 1.17 8.41
N GLY A 123 -7.51 2.23 9.22
CA GLY A 123 -8.20 2.21 10.50
C GLY A 123 -9.61 2.77 10.36
N SER A 124 -10.62 1.94 10.59
CA SER A 124 -12.02 2.32 10.45
C SER A 124 -12.67 2.62 11.79
N ASP A 125 -13.49 3.66 11.84
CA ASP A 125 -14.39 3.96 12.95
C ASP A 125 -15.72 3.20 12.87
N SER A 126 -15.77 2.09 12.12
CA SER A 126 -16.99 1.31 11.87
C SER A 126 -17.89 1.20 13.11
N ARG A 127 -19.09 1.72 12.99
CA ARG A 127 -20.05 1.86 14.11
C ARG A 127 -21.12 0.77 14.12
N GLY A 128 -21.09 -0.10 13.12
CA GLY A 128 -22.04 -1.22 12.98
C GLY A 128 -21.88 -2.33 14.02
N LYS A 129 -20.76 -2.35 14.79
CA LYS A 129 -20.53 -3.32 15.84
C LYS A 129 -20.77 -2.72 17.23
N PRO A 130 -21.57 -3.37 18.12
CA PRO A 130 -21.83 -2.89 19.48
C PRO A 130 -20.55 -2.67 20.30
N GLU A 131 -19.52 -3.46 20.06
CA GLU A 131 -18.21 -3.36 20.72
C GLU A 131 -17.52 -2.04 20.36
N ASN A 132 -17.54 -1.65 19.09
CA ASN A 132 -16.96 -0.39 18.64
C ASN A 132 -17.69 0.83 19.21
N VAL A 133 -19.01 0.75 19.37
CA VAL A 133 -19.80 1.80 20.02
C VAL A 133 -19.40 1.99 21.49
N LYS A 134 -19.13 0.90 22.21
CA LYS A 134 -18.62 0.96 23.60
C LYS A 134 -17.25 1.58 23.68
N LEU A 135 -16.40 1.37 22.69
CA LEU A 135 -15.05 1.90 22.61
C LEU A 135 -14.98 3.35 22.08
N GLY A 136 -16.12 4.03 21.99
CA GLY A 136 -16.18 5.46 21.64
C GLY A 136 -16.59 5.74 20.18
N GLY A 137 -17.15 4.76 19.47
CA GLY A 137 -17.98 5.01 18.30
C GLY A 137 -19.22 5.79 18.72
N GLY A 138 -19.60 6.85 17.97
CA GLY A 138 -20.74 7.70 18.33
C GLY A 138 -22.04 6.91 18.43
N LYS A 139 -22.69 6.93 19.59
CA LYS A 139 -23.92 6.18 19.89
C LYS A 139 -25.09 6.49 18.96
N ASN A 140 -25.12 7.68 18.37
CA ASN A 140 -26.22 8.16 17.51
C ASN A 140 -25.89 8.05 16.01
N LEU A 141 -24.80 7.39 15.63
CA LEU A 141 -24.26 7.39 14.27
C LEU A 141 -24.09 5.97 13.73
N THR A 142 -24.86 5.01 14.24
CA THR A 142 -24.77 3.58 13.87
C THR A 142 -25.19 3.30 12.43
N SER A 143 -25.94 4.22 11.81
CA SER A 143 -26.37 4.14 10.41
C SER A 143 -25.45 4.90 9.43
N ASP A 144 -24.47 5.65 9.96
CA ASP A 144 -23.59 6.42 9.10
C ASP A 144 -22.56 5.49 8.42
N PRO A 145 -22.17 5.79 7.17
CA PRO A 145 -21.12 5.05 6.49
C PRO A 145 -19.82 5.08 7.28
N PRO A 146 -19.03 3.99 7.26
CA PRO A 146 -17.74 3.95 7.94
C PRO A 146 -16.77 4.96 7.33
N LEU A 147 -15.93 5.57 8.16
CA LEU A 147 -14.87 6.47 7.74
C LEU A 147 -13.50 5.82 7.95
N ALA A 148 -12.55 6.12 7.06
CA ALA A 148 -11.16 5.70 7.21
C ALA A 148 -10.38 6.78 7.97
N ASP A 149 -10.44 6.74 9.30
CA ASP A 149 -9.80 7.75 10.17
C ASP A 149 -8.27 7.65 10.21
N VAL A 150 -7.73 6.49 9.86
CA VAL A 150 -6.30 6.24 9.70
C VAL A 150 -6.08 5.63 8.32
N GLN A 151 -5.18 6.21 7.56
CA GLN A 151 -4.80 5.71 6.25
C GLN A 151 -3.28 5.76 6.12
N MET A 152 -2.64 4.62 5.94
CA MET A 152 -1.20 4.48 5.81
C MET A 152 -0.84 3.56 4.66
N LEU A 153 0.04 4.02 3.77
CA LEU A 153 0.65 3.18 2.75
C LEU A 153 1.98 2.63 3.28
N VAL A 154 2.11 1.34 3.33
CA VAL A 154 3.37 0.64 3.60
C VAL A 154 3.98 0.24 2.27
N HIS A 155 5.10 0.84 1.93
CA HIS A 155 5.91 0.48 0.77
C HIS A 155 7.12 -0.33 1.26
N ILE A 156 7.29 -1.53 0.75
CA ILE A 156 8.45 -2.39 1.01
C ILE A 156 9.26 -2.47 -0.29
N SER A 157 10.54 -2.11 -0.23
CA SER A 157 11.41 -2.12 -1.42
C SER A 157 11.48 -3.49 -2.09
N ALA A 158 11.74 -3.51 -3.39
CA ALA A 158 11.86 -4.74 -4.18
C ALA A 158 12.92 -5.69 -3.61
N ASP A 159 14.01 -5.16 -3.07
CA ASP A 159 15.09 -5.95 -2.45
C ASP A 159 14.82 -6.33 -0.97
N ARG A 160 13.67 -5.91 -0.40
CA ARG A 160 13.26 -6.16 0.99
C ARG A 160 14.25 -5.62 2.05
N LYS A 161 15.05 -4.60 1.71
CA LYS A 161 16.04 -4.02 2.63
C LYS A 161 15.57 -2.73 3.31
N ASN A 162 14.53 -2.07 2.81
CA ASN A 162 13.95 -0.91 3.43
C ASN A 162 12.42 -0.90 3.31
N ALA A 163 11.78 -0.11 4.15
CA ALA A 163 10.35 0.15 4.06
C ALA A 163 10.04 1.61 4.40
N SER A 164 9.10 2.17 3.67
CA SER A 164 8.58 3.52 3.90
C SER A 164 7.09 3.44 4.24
N VAL A 165 6.67 4.12 5.30
CA VAL A 165 5.26 4.22 5.68
C VAL A 165 4.82 5.66 5.57
N VAL A 166 3.81 5.92 4.74
CA VAL A 166 3.27 7.26 4.53
C VAL A 166 1.82 7.31 4.96
N SER A 167 1.49 8.19 5.90
CA SER A 167 0.10 8.47 6.24
C SER A 167 -0.43 9.71 5.51
N ILE A 168 -1.73 9.71 5.20
CA ILE A 168 -2.45 10.89 4.72
C ILE A 168 -3.41 11.34 5.83
N PRO A 169 -3.37 12.64 6.23
CA PRO A 169 -4.33 13.17 7.19
C PRO A 169 -5.76 12.99 6.67
N ARG A 170 -6.66 12.49 7.52
CA ARG A 170 -8.03 12.09 7.14
C ARG A 170 -8.89 13.22 6.55
N ASP A 171 -8.60 14.47 6.98
CA ASP A 171 -9.34 15.65 6.56
C ASP A 171 -8.72 16.32 5.31
N THR A 172 -7.84 15.59 4.59
CA THR A 172 -7.25 16.04 3.31
C THR A 172 -8.28 15.94 2.20
N ARG A 173 -8.57 17.05 1.53
CA ARG A 173 -9.44 17.10 0.36
C ARG A 173 -8.73 16.55 -0.86
N VAL A 174 -9.34 15.59 -1.51
CA VAL A 174 -8.82 14.89 -2.70
C VAL A 174 -9.96 14.57 -3.69
N ASP A 175 -9.59 14.23 -4.91
CA ASP A 175 -10.51 13.64 -5.87
C ASP A 175 -10.69 12.16 -5.58
N ILE A 176 -11.89 11.77 -5.15
CA ILE A 176 -12.33 10.38 -5.03
C ILE A 176 -12.91 9.97 -6.39
N PRO A 177 -12.38 8.96 -7.08
CA PRO A 177 -12.87 8.51 -8.38
C PRO A 177 -14.30 7.94 -8.28
N GLU A 178 -14.89 7.60 -9.42
CA GLU A 178 -16.09 6.78 -9.42
C GLU A 178 -15.77 5.43 -8.80
N CYS A 179 -16.60 5.00 -7.86
CA CYS A 179 -16.42 3.74 -7.14
C CYS A 179 -17.69 2.90 -7.20
N LYS A 180 -17.52 1.59 -7.33
CA LYS A 180 -18.59 0.63 -7.21
C LYS A 180 -18.43 -0.19 -5.94
N ASP A 181 -19.45 -0.19 -5.11
CA ASP A 181 -19.54 -1.05 -3.94
C ASP A 181 -19.71 -2.51 -4.37
N ALA A 182 -18.79 -3.36 -3.95
CA ALA A 182 -18.76 -4.76 -4.38
C ALA A 182 -19.94 -5.60 -3.81
N GLU A 183 -20.43 -5.26 -2.61
CA GLU A 183 -21.50 -6.00 -1.94
C GLU A 183 -22.88 -5.58 -2.44
N THR A 184 -23.12 -4.28 -2.56
CA THR A 184 -24.42 -3.73 -2.90
C THR A 184 -24.58 -3.44 -4.39
N GLY A 185 -23.49 -3.40 -5.16
CA GLY A 185 -23.46 -3.00 -6.56
C GLY A 185 -23.72 -1.51 -6.79
N LYS A 186 -23.84 -0.71 -5.73
CA LYS A 186 -24.12 0.72 -5.81
C LYS A 186 -22.91 1.47 -6.39
N VAL A 187 -23.18 2.33 -7.38
CA VAL A 187 -22.16 3.20 -7.98
C VAL A 187 -22.20 4.57 -7.30
N TYR A 188 -21.04 5.03 -6.88
CA TYR A 188 -20.83 6.36 -6.32
C TYR A 188 -20.05 7.21 -7.34
N PRO A 189 -20.61 8.31 -7.82
CA PRO A 189 -19.96 9.15 -8.83
C PRO A 189 -18.68 9.79 -8.28
N LYS A 190 -17.77 10.20 -9.16
CA LYS A 190 -16.59 11.00 -8.81
C LYS A 190 -16.99 12.20 -7.96
N THR A 191 -16.17 12.53 -6.95
CA THR A 191 -16.39 13.70 -6.08
C THR A 191 -15.06 14.25 -5.57
N ASN A 192 -15.04 15.53 -5.17
CA ASN A 192 -13.92 16.14 -4.49
C ASN A 192 -14.32 16.42 -3.03
N THR A 193 -13.73 15.69 -2.08
CA THR A 193 -14.05 15.78 -0.65
C THR A 193 -12.90 15.23 0.20
N ILE A 194 -13.08 15.18 1.53
CA ILE A 194 -12.09 14.64 2.46
C ILE A 194 -11.86 13.14 2.23
N ILE A 195 -10.60 12.73 2.27
CA ILE A 195 -10.18 11.38 1.86
C ILE A 195 -10.79 10.25 2.71
N ASN A 196 -11.09 10.51 4.00
CA ASN A 196 -11.67 9.50 4.89
C ASN A 196 -13.07 9.04 4.44
N ALA A 197 -13.80 9.87 3.67
CA ALA A 197 -15.12 9.53 3.14
C ALA A 197 -15.07 8.43 2.06
N SER A 198 -13.90 8.14 1.50
CA SER A 198 -13.72 7.12 0.45
C SER A 198 -14.17 5.73 0.91
N LEU A 199 -13.92 5.36 2.18
CA LEU A 199 -14.31 4.08 2.74
C LEU A 199 -15.84 3.85 2.72
N GLY A 200 -16.61 4.90 3.01
CA GLY A 200 -18.08 4.83 2.98
C GLY A 200 -18.70 4.86 1.59
N ARG A 201 -17.89 4.99 0.53
CA ARG A 201 -18.35 5.11 -0.87
C ARG A 201 -18.15 3.84 -1.71
N GLY A 202 -17.71 2.76 -1.13
CA GLY A 202 -17.45 1.52 -1.86
C GLY A 202 -16.40 0.65 -1.16
N GLY A 203 -16.26 0.82 0.14
CA GLY A 203 -15.36 0.02 0.96
C GLY A 203 -13.88 0.35 0.76
N ALA A 204 -13.04 -0.55 1.22
CA ALA A 204 -11.58 -0.41 1.16
C ALA A 204 -11.04 -0.33 -0.27
N GLY A 205 -11.69 -1.00 -1.23
CA GLY A 205 -11.33 -0.92 -2.65
C GLY A 205 -11.49 0.48 -3.24
N CYS A 206 -12.50 1.25 -2.81
CA CYS A 206 -12.64 2.66 -3.21
C CYS A 206 -11.55 3.54 -2.60
N THR A 207 -11.18 3.29 -1.34
CA THR A 207 -10.08 4.00 -0.70
C THR A 207 -8.75 3.70 -1.40
N LEU A 208 -8.51 2.44 -1.78
CA LEU A 208 -7.34 2.04 -2.56
C LEU A 208 -7.31 2.77 -3.91
N ALA A 209 -8.42 2.77 -4.66
CA ALA A 209 -8.53 3.47 -5.93
C ALA A 209 -8.28 4.99 -5.78
N THR A 210 -8.74 5.59 -4.67
CA THR A 210 -8.49 7.00 -4.35
C THR A 210 -7.00 7.27 -4.12
N TRP A 211 -6.30 6.39 -3.40
CA TRP A 211 -4.86 6.48 -3.20
C TRP A 211 -4.09 6.30 -4.51
N GLN A 212 -4.46 5.34 -5.35
CA GLN A 212 -3.85 5.13 -6.66
C GLN A 212 -4.02 6.36 -7.57
N ASN A 213 -5.23 6.94 -7.59
CA ASN A 213 -5.50 8.18 -8.33
C ASN A 213 -4.65 9.36 -7.84
N LEU A 214 -4.45 9.48 -6.53
CA LEU A 214 -3.68 10.58 -5.93
C LEU A 214 -2.17 10.42 -6.14
N THR A 215 -1.65 9.20 -6.04
CA THR A 215 -0.20 8.95 -5.95
C THR A 215 0.41 8.42 -7.25
N GLY A 216 -0.40 7.83 -8.12
CA GLY A 216 0.06 7.09 -9.29
C GLY A 216 0.82 5.80 -8.95
N LEU A 217 0.68 5.30 -7.71
CA LEU A 217 1.30 4.05 -7.26
C LEU A 217 0.32 2.89 -7.45
N TYR A 218 0.79 1.77 -8.00
CA TYR A 218 0.05 0.52 -7.93
C TYR A 218 0.06 0.01 -6.48
N ILE A 219 -1.11 -0.29 -5.92
CA ILE A 219 -1.25 -0.79 -4.55
C ILE A 219 -1.68 -2.25 -4.63
N ASP A 220 -0.82 -3.14 -4.11
CA ASP A 220 -1.00 -4.59 -4.23
C ASP A 220 -2.14 -5.09 -3.34
N HIS A 221 -2.22 -4.59 -2.10
CA HIS A 221 -3.17 -5.09 -1.10
C HIS A 221 -3.69 -3.97 -0.21
N TRP A 222 -4.85 -4.20 0.39
CA TRP A 222 -5.34 -3.40 1.50
C TRP A 222 -5.68 -4.27 2.70
N MET A 223 -5.61 -3.68 3.88
CA MET A 223 -6.03 -4.26 5.16
C MET A 223 -6.80 -3.22 5.96
N THR A 224 -7.94 -3.60 6.51
CA THR A 224 -8.71 -2.76 7.43
C THR A 224 -8.73 -3.34 8.83
N ILE A 225 -8.73 -2.46 9.84
CA ILE A 225 -8.92 -2.81 11.25
C ILE A 225 -9.88 -1.83 11.88
N ASP A 226 -10.80 -2.32 12.72
CA ASP A 226 -11.70 -1.47 13.50
C ASP A 226 -11.23 -1.32 14.96
N PHE A 227 -11.96 -0.55 15.78
CA PHE A 227 -11.59 -0.29 17.17
C PHE A 227 -11.46 -1.56 18.00
N SER A 228 -12.39 -2.49 17.86
CA SER A 228 -12.35 -3.77 18.58
C SER A 228 -11.15 -4.61 18.14
N GLY A 229 -10.81 -4.56 16.86
CA GLY A 229 -9.63 -5.22 16.30
C GLY A 229 -8.32 -4.65 16.86
N VAL A 230 -8.21 -3.32 16.96
CA VAL A 230 -7.03 -2.66 17.56
C VAL A 230 -6.83 -3.14 19.01
N VAL A 231 -7.91 -3.20 19.80
CA VAL A 231 -7.86 -3.68 21.20
C VAL A 231 -7.36 -5.13 21.27
N GLN A 232 -7.93 -6.02 20.45
CA GLN A 232 -7.56 -7.44 20.41
C GLN A 232 -6.11 -7.65 19.95
N MET A 233 -5.68 -6.91 18.93
CA MET A 233 -4.29 -6.99 18.43
C MET A 233 -3.29 -6.48 19.46
N ALA A 234 -3.58 -5.36 20.13
CA ALA A 234 -2.72 -4.82 21.18
C ALA A 234 -2.56 -5.80 22.37
N ASP A 235 -3.63 -6.50 22.74
CA ASP A 235 -3.59 -7.52 23.79
C ASP A 235 -2.81 -8.77 23.35
N ALA A 236 -3.02 -9.24 22.11
CA ALA A 236 -2.32 -10.41 21.56
C ALA A 236 -0.81 -10.19 21.44
N ILE A 237 -0.38 -8.95 21.16
CA ILE A 237 1.04 -8.57 21.11
C ILE A 237 1.62 -8.45 22.53
N GLY A 238 0.79 -8.31 23.57
CA GLY A 238 1.20 -8.13 24.96
C GLY A 238 1.43 -6.67 25.35
N GLY A 239 1.00 -5.72 24.50
CA GLY A 239 1.15 -4.29 24.67
C GLY A 239 2.31 -3.70 23.87
N VAL A 240 2.31 -2.39 23.71
CA VAL A 240 3.30 -1.62 22.92
C VAL A 240 3.82 -0.46 23.77
N ASP A 241 5.13 -0.27 23.81
CA ASP A 241 5.75 0.83 24.54
C ASP A 241 5.52 2.17 23.84
N VAL A 242 4.98 3.14 24.58
CA VAL A 242 4.78 4.52 24.14
C VAL A 242 5.35 5.48 25.17
N CYS A 243 5.77 6.68 24.73
CA CYS A 243 6.42 7.64 25.61
C CYS A 243 5.78 9.03 25.51
N VAL A 244 5.60 9.70 26.68
CA VAL A 244 5.17 11.08 26.78
C VAL A 244 6.14 11.94 27.60
N LYS A 245 6.43 13.17 27.17
CA LYS A 245 7.36 14.10 27.85
C LYS A 245 6.77 14.72 29.13
N ASN A 246 5.44 14.74 29.25
CA ASN A 246 4.71 15.27 30.40
C ASN A 246 3.56 14.34 30.74
N ASN A 247 3.01 14.45 31.96
CA ASN A 247 1.74 13.82 32.29
C ASN A 247 0.66 14.25 31.28
N VAL A 248 -0.14 13.30 30.80
CA VAL A 248 -1.20 13.54 29.81
C VAL A 248 -2.54 13.03 30.30
N TRP A 249 -3.57 13.85 30.13
CA TRP A 249 -4.95 13.43 30.27
C TRP A 249 -5.80 14.04 29.17
N ASP A 250 -6.11 13.28 28.13
CA ASP A 250 -6.95 13.71 27.02
C ASP A 250 -8.43 13.62 27.38
N ARG A 251 -8.97 14.70 27.92
CA ARG A 251 -10.32 14.85 28.49
C ARG A 251 -11.06 16.01 27.85
N PRO A 252 -12.38 16.09 27.97
CA PRO A 252 -13.12 17.31 27.61
C PRO A 252 -12.60 18.53 28.38
N LEU A 253 -12.49 19.67 27.68
CA LEU A 253 -12.19 20.98 28.26
C LEU A 253 -13.31 21.95 27.94
N PRO A 254 -13.45 23.08 28.69
CA PRO A 254 -14.43 24.13 28.37
C PRO A 254 -14.29 24.58 26.92
N GLY A 255 -15.36 24.45 26.12
CA GLY A 255 -15.37 24.81 24.70
C GLY A 255 -14.72 23.77 23.77
N VAL A 256 -14.13 22.70 24.28
CA VAL A 256 -13.52 21.61 23.48
C VAL A 256 -14.08 20.27 23.96
N PRO A 257 -15.21 19.83 23.40
CA PRO A 257 -15.82 18.54 23.77
C PRO A 257 -15.01 17.36 23.24
N GLY A 258 -15.16 16.20 23.88
CA GLY A 258 -14.52 14.94 23.48
C GLY A 258 -13.18 14.70 24.18
N GLY A 259 -12.33 13.91 23.55
CA GLY A 259 -11.08 13.37 24.08
C GLY A 259 -11.07 11.87 24.03
N SER A 260 -9.89 11.26 23.94
CA SER A 260 -9.73 9.81 23.88
C SER A 260 -9.86 9.13 25.25
N GLY A 261 -9.78 9.90 26.35
CA GLY A 261 -9.71 9.39 27.71
C GLY A 261 -8.30 8.94 28.13
N LEU A 262 -7.30 9.03 27.25
CA LEU A 262 -5.92 8.63 27.57
C LEU A 262 -5.40 9.37 28.79
N LYS A 263 -4.90 8.60 29.78
CA LYS A 263 -4.28 9.17 30.98
C LYS A 263 -2.99 8.41 31.28
N LEU A 264 -1.84 9.10 31.14
CA LEU A 264 -0.50 8.56 31.39
C LEU A 264 0.34 9.59 32.15
N THR A 265 1.21 9.11 33.03
CA THR A 265 2.25 9.94 33.65
C THR A 265 3.41 10.12 32.66
N LYS A 266 4.28 11.10 32.89
CA LYS A 266 5.53 11.30 32.15
C LYS A 266 6.35 10.00 32.07
N GLY A 267 6.91 9.69 30.92
CA GLY A 267 7.80 8.55 30.69
C GLY A 267 7.23 7.54 29.71
N THR A 268 7.83 6.34 29.72
CA THR A 268 7.46 5.22 28.85
C THR A 268 6.45 4.32 29.53
N HIS A 269 5.41 3.93 28.81
CA HIS A 269 4.32 3.08 29.28
C HIS A 269 4.02 2.00 28.24
N GLN A 270 3.83 0.77 28.68
CA GLN A 270 3.32 -0.30 27.85
C GLN A 270 1.80 -0.24 27.78
N VAL A 271 1.26 0.26 26.67
CA VAL A 271 -0.18 0.37 26.44
C VAL A 271 -0.72 -0.87 25.75
N LYS A 272 -1.88 -1.35 26.19
CA LYS A 272 -2.60 -2.49 25.64
C LYS A 272 -4.11 -2.28 25.74
N GLY A 273 -4.89 -3.14 25.09
CA GLY A 273 -6.34 -3.07 25.16
C GLY A 273 -6.88 -1.70 24.77
N GLU A 274 -7.84 -1.21 25.54
CA GLU A 274 -8.46 0.10 25.33
C GLU A 274 -7.45 1.26 25.42
N GLN A 275 -6.42 1.16 26.25
CA GLN A 275 -5.42 2.21 26.40
C GLN A 275 -4.58 2.38 25.11
N ALA A 276 -4.32 1.30 24.36
CA ALA A 276 -3.69 1.38 23.04
C ALA A 276 -4.59 2.11 22.04
N LEU A 277 -5.90 1.82 22.05
CA LEU A 277 -6.86 2.53 21.23
C LEU A 277 -6.96 4.02 21.61
N GLN A 278 -6.98 4.34 22.91
CA GLN A 278 -6.97 5.71 23.41
C GLN A 278 -5.73 6.46 22.90
N TRP A 279 -4.53 5.85 22.95
CA TRP A 279 -3.30 6.44 22.39
C TRP A 279 -3.45 6.78 20.91
N LEU A 280 -3.90 5.82 20.10
CA LEU A 280 -4.03 5.97 18.63
C LEU A 280 -5.09 7.00 18.22
N ARG A 281 -6.03 7.32 19.11
CA ARG A 281 -7.11 8.30 18.91
C ARG A 281 -6.83 9.67 19.51
N THR A 282 -5.80 9.82 20.35
CA THR A 282 -5.46 11.07 21.01
C THR A 282 -5.03 12.12 20.00
N ARG A 283 -5.78 13.23 19.92
CA ARG A 283 -5.47 14.39 19.07
C ARG A 283 -5.35 15.69 19.85
N HIS A 284 -6.28 15.95 20.77
CA HIS A 284 -6.29 17.22 21.50
C HIS A 284 -5.05 17.36 22.38
N ALA A 285 -4.68 16.32 23.12
CA ALA A 285 -3.50 16.33 23.95
C ALA A 285 -2.19 16.33 23.16
N PHE A 286 -2.20 15.92 21.89
CA PHE A 286 -1.05 15.97 20.97
C PHE A 286 -1.12 17.13 19.97
N SER A 287 -1.91 18.15 20.29
CA SER A 287 -2.04 19.45 19.63
C SER A 287 -2.79 19.45 18.29
N SER A 288 -2.86 18.35 17.54
CA SER A 288 -3.48 18.35 16.20
C SER A 288 -3.66 16.93 15.62
N ASP A 289 -4.29 16.83 14.45
CA ASP A 289 -4.32 15.61 13.67
C ASP A 289 -2.93 15.16 13.18
N LEU A 290 -2.01 16.10 12.94
CA LEU A 290 -0.60 15.76 12.63
C LEU A 290 0.09 15.16 13.87
N GLY A 291 -0.15 15.69 15.07
CA GLY A 291 0.34 15.11 16.32
C GLY A 291 -0.21 13.69 16.54
N ARG A 292 -1.49 13.45 16.20
CA ARG A 292 -2.07 12.09 16.23
C ARG A 292 -1.37 11.17 15.23
N ALA A 293 -1.13 11.60 13.99
CA ALA A 293 -0.41 10.81 12.99
C ALA A 293 1.00 10.45 13.50
N LYS A 294 1.72 11.39 14.10
CA LYS A 294 3.01 11.15 14.74
C LYS A 294 2.94 10.10 15.86
N ALA A 295 1.94 10.19 16.73
CA ALA A 295 1.71 9.20 17.78
C ALA A 295 1.41 7.81 17.22
N GLN A 296 0.68 7.72 16.11
CA GLN A 296 0.42 6.47 15.39
C GLN A 296 1.71 5.89 14.79
N HIS A 297 2.57 6.71 14.18
CA HIS A 297 3.88 6.28 13.68
C HIS A 297 4.78 5.76 14.81
N MET A 298 4.83 6.45 15.95
CA MET A 298 5.60 5.99 17.11
C MET A 298 5.09 4.64 17.63
N TYR A 299 3.77 4.47 17.70
CA TYR A 299 3.14 3.21 18.08
C TYR A 299 3.52 2.08 17.12
N MET A 300 3.39 2.30 15.81
CA MET A 300 3.74 1.31 14.78
C MET A 300 5.22 0.93 14.82
N ASN A 301 6.13 1.91 14.94
CA ASN A 301 7.56 1.65 15.10
C ASN A 301 7.86 0.81 16.35
N SER A 302 7.24 1.15 17.47
CA SER A 302 7.41 0.41 18.71
C SER A 302 6.83 -1.01 18.62
N MET A 303 5.67 -1.17 17.98
CA MET A 303 5.05 -2.46 17.71
C MET A 303 5.95 -3.36 16.84
N ILE A 304 6.52 -2.83 15.76
CA ILE A 304 7.44 -3.58 14.89
C ILE A 304 8.67 -4.03 15.67
N ARG A 305 9.27 -3.15 16.48
CA ARG A 305 10.41 -3.50 17.35
C ARG A 305 10.04 -4.59 18.35
N HIS A 306 8.88 -4.45 18.99
CA HIS A 306 8.40 -5.40 20.00
C HIS A 306 8.17 -6.79 19.40
N LEU A 307 7.49 -6.90 18.25
CA LEU A 307 7.26 -8.16 17.54
C LEU A 307 8.58 -8.82 17.12
N LYS A 308 9.56 -8.03 16.66
CA LYS A 308 10.88 -8.56 16.27
C LYS A 308 11.69 -9.03 17.49
N SER A 309 11.68 -8.29 18.59
CA SER A 309 12.45 -8.60 19.79
C SER A 309 11.96 -9.85 20.52
N GLN A 310 10.65 -10.12 20.50
CA GLN A 310 10.04 -11.24 21.20
C GLN A 310 10.09 -12.56 20.43
N ASN A 311 10.69 -12.61 19.25
CA ASN A 311 10.71 -13.81 18.40
C ASN A 311 9.32 -14.46 18.21
N VAL A 312 8.25 -13.64 18.13
CA VAL A 312 6.85 -14.09 18.04
C VAL A 312 6.66 -15.15 16.94
N PHE A 313 7.43 -15.03 15.85
CA PHE A 313 7.36 -15.95 14.71
C PHE A 313 7.96 -17.33 14.97
N THR A 314 8.67 -17.54 16.07
CA THR A 314 9.25 -18.83 16.48
C THR A 314 8.64 -19.39 17.76
N ASP A 315 7.89 -18.58 18.50
CA ASP A 315 7.15 -18.96 19.71
C ASP A 315 5.73 -19.39 19.31
N THR A 316 5.48 -20.70 19.26
CA THR A 316 4.21 -21.26 18.77
C THR A 316 2.97 -20.74 19.53
N PRO A 317 2.92 -20.67 20.87
CA PRO A 317 1.78 -20.11 21.58
C PRO A 317 1.49 -18.64 21.24
N ARG A 318 2.52 -17.81 21.13
CA ARG A 318 2.38 -16.39 20.77
C ARG A 318 1.95 -16.20 19.33
N LEU A 319 2.56 -16.94 18.41
CA LEU A 319 2.18 -16.94 17.00
C LEU A 319 0.72 -17.35 16.82
N THR A 320 0.28 -18.38 17.54
CA THR A 320 -1.11 -18.86 17.53
C THR A 320 -2.07 -17.78 18.05
N GLY A 321 -1.75 -17.15 19.18
CA GLY A 321 -2.56 -16.04 19.73
C GLY A 321 -2.64 -14.83 18.80
N LEU A 322 -1.52 -14.47 18.18
CA LEU A 322 -1.46 -13.38 17.19
C LEU A 322 -2.26 -13.72 15.92
N ALA A 323 -2.15 -14.96 15.43
CA ALA A 323 -2.90 -15.42 14.27
C ALA A 323 -4.41 -15.39 14.54
N GLU A 324 -4.85 -15.84 15.72
CA GLU A 324 -6.25 -15.80 16.12
C GLU A 324 -6.78 -14.36 16.21
N ALA A 325 -6.02 -13.44 16.83
CA ALA A 325 -6.38 -12.04 16.92
C ALA A 325 -6.42 -11.38 15.52
N ALA A 326 -5.41 -11.63 14.70
CA ALA A 326 -5.32 -11.05 13.36
C ALA A 326 -6.47 -11.50 12.45
N THR A 327 -6.74 -12.82 12.40
CA THR A 327 -7.79 -13.36 11.53
C THR A 327 -9.20 -12.91 11.91
N LYS A 328 -9.44 -12.64 13.20
CA LYS A 328 -10.72 -12.10 13.67
C LYS A 328 -10.86 -10.58 13.49
N SER A 329 -9.75 -9.87 13.54
CA SER A 329 -9.73 -8.40 13.62
C SER A 329 -9.56 -7.73 12.25
N LEU A 330 -8.91 -8.41 11.31
CA LEU A 330 -8.60 -7.85 10.02
C LEU A 330 -9.65 -8.22 8.97
N GLU A 331 -9.86 -7.29 8.07
CA GLU A 331 -10.45 -7.54 6.76
C GLU A 331 -9.42 -7.16 5.72
N VAL A 332 -9.28 -7.95 4.65
CA VAL A 332 -8.15 -7.83 3.73
C VAL A 332 -8.60 -7.96 2.28
N SER A 333 -7.77 -7.55 1.34
CA SER A 333 -8.02 -7.83 -0.07
C SER A 333 -7.96 -9.34 -0.34
N GLU A 334 -8.75 -9.83 -1.30
CA GLU A 334 -8.92 -11.27 -1.60
C GLU A 334 -7.60 -11.97 -1.90
N GLU A 335 -6.64 -11.26 -2.52
CA GLU A 335 -5.34 -11.80 -2.89
C GLU A 335 -4.55 -12.29 -1.66
N ILE A 336 -4.77 -11.69 -0.49
CA ILE A 336 -4.11 -12.09 0.77
C ILE A 336 -5.08 -12.71 1.78
N GLY A 337 -6.26 -13.13 1.35
CA GLY A 337 -7.36 -13.66 2.18
C GLY A 337 -7.12 -15.03 2.81
N THR A 338 -5.88 -15.45 3.06
CA THR A 338 -5.58 -16.70 3.78
C THR A 338 -4.50 -16.49 4.84
N VAL A 339 -4.56 -17.30 5.92
CA VAL A 339 -3.55 -17.27 6.99
C VAL A 339 -2.13 -17.44 6.44
N LYS A 340 -1.95 -18.35 5.47
CA LYS A 340 -0.64 -18.57 4.85
C LYS A 340 -0.13 -17.30 4.17
N LYS A 341 -0.95 -16.64 3.36
CA LYS A 341 -0.57 -15.43 2.64
C LYS A 341 -0.30 -14.26 3.59
N LEU A 342 -1.10 -14.12 4.65
CA LEU A 342 -0.85 -13.12 5.70
C LEU A 342 0.46 -13.38 6.45
N PHE A 343 0.77 -14.65 6.73
CA PHE A 343 2.05 -15.02 7.33
C PHE A 343 3.23 -14.74 6.40
N ASP A 344 3.12 -15.12 5.13
CA ASP A 344 4.16 -14.87 4.11
C ASP A 344 4.43 -13.36 3.96
N LEU A 345 3.36 -12.53 3.98
CA LEU A 345 3.46 -11.08 3.97
C LEU A 345 4.17 -10.53 5.22
N ALA A 346 3.81 -11.01 6.40
CA ALA A 346 4.47 -10.63 7.65
C ALA A 346 5.96 -11.00 7.66
N MET A 347 6.33 -12.12 7.04
CA MET A 347 7.73 -12.54 6.90
C MET A 347 8.54 -11.62 5.98
N GLN A 348 7.93 -11.05 4.93
CA GLN A 348 8.59 -10.04 4.10
C GLN A 348 8.90 -8.77 4.90
N LEU A 349 7.96 -8.27 5.69
CA LEU A 349 8.19 -7.10 6.54
C LEU A 349 9.20 -7.41 7.67
N LYS A 350 9.20 -8.64 8.20
CA LYS A 350 10.17 -9.07 9.22
C LYS A 350 11.61 -8.96 8.72
N SER A 351 11.88 -9.21 7.44
CA SER A 351 13.22 -9.18 6.85
C SER A 351 13.81 -7.77 6.82
N VAL A 352 12.99 -6.71 6.76
CA VAL A 352 13.43 -5.32 6.72
C VAL A 352 14.05 -4.91 8.06
N PRO A 353 15.30 -4.42 8.13
CA PRO A 353 15.89 -3.92 9.37
C PRO A 353 15.09 -2.74 9.95
N THR A 354 14.99 -2.63 11.28
CA THR A 354 14.17 -1.57 11.91
C THR A 354 14.69 -0.16 11.67
N ASP A 355 16.00 0.01 11.58
CA ASP A 355 16.67 1.26 11.23
C ASP A 355 16.49 1.68 9.77
N ARG A 356 16.00 0.76 8.93
CA ARG A 356 15.66 0.98 7.53
C ARG A 356 14.16 1.19 7.32
N VAL A 357 13.37 1.34 8.39
CA VAL A 357 11.95 1.68 8.34
C VAL A 357 11.78 3.16 8.62
N THR A 358 11.19 3.91 7.71
CA THR A 358 10.89 5.34 7.87
C THR A 358 9.40 5.59 7.77
N MET A 359 8.84 6.27 8.76
CA MET A 359 7.43 6.64 8.80
C MET A 359 7.27 8.15 8.71
N THR A 360 6.36 8.60 7.87
CA THR A 360 6.14 10.04 7.65
C THR A 360 4.69 10.33 7.31
N THR A 361 4.31 11.60 7.41
CA THR A 361 3.00 12.10 6.97
C THR A 361 3.18 12.87 5.66
N MET A 362 2.27 12.67 4.72
CA MET A 362 2.24 13.42 3.47
C MET A 362 2.17 14.93 3.74
N PRO A 363 3.02 15.75 3.11
CA PRO A 363 2.97 17.20 3.23
C PRO A 363 1.62 17.78 2.80
N THR A 364 1.01 18.55 3.69
CA THR A 364 -0.28 19.21 3.48
C THR A 364 -0.23 20.67 3.91
N VAL A 365 -1.13 21.47 3.37
CA VAL A 365 -1.39 22.84 3.79
C VAL A 365 -2.87 23.01 4.08
N THR A 366 -3.24 24.03 4.85
CA THR A 366 -4.65 24.37 5.11
C THR A 366 -5.37 24.64 3.78
N ASP A 367 -6.57 24.09 3.61
CA ASP A 367 -7.40 24.34 2.44
C ASP A 367 -7.84 25.82 2.41
N PRO A 368 -7.51 26.56 1.34
CA PRO A 368 -7.95 27.96 1.21
C PRO A 368 -9.46 28.15 1.16
N GLN A 369 -10.22 27.10 0.84
CA GLN A 369 -11.68 27.12 0.73
C GLN A 369 -12.37 26.78 2.05
N ASP A 370 -11.74 25.96 2.89
CA ASP A 370 -12.26 25.56 4.20
C ASP A 370 -11.12 25.32 5.18
N PRO A 371 -10.90 26.22 6.16
CA PRO A 371 -9.79 26.13 7.10
C PRO A 371 -9.83 24.88 8.02
N ASN A 372 -10.96 24.16 8.05
CA ASN A 372 -11.06 22.87 8.78
C ASN A 372 -10.50 21.69 7.98
N HIS A 373 -10.19 21.87 6.71
CA HIS A 373 -9.66 20.86 5.82
C HIS A 373 -8.20 21.13 5.43
N LEU A 374 -7.57 20.14 4.87
CA LEU A 374 -6.22 20.19 4.32
C LEU A 374 -6.27 19.92 2.82
N VAL A 375 -5.28 20.42 2.11
CA VAL A 375 -4.99 20.05 0.72
C VAL A 375 -3.53 19.63 0.58
N VAL A 376 -3.25 18.84 -0.44
CA VAL A 376 -1.90 18.32 -0.72
C VAL A 376 -0.94 19.49 -1.02
N GLN A 377 0.20 19.52 -0.35
CA GLN A 377 1.31 20.39 -0.74
C GLN A 377 2.03 19.73 -1.91
N GLN A 378 1.63 20.10 -3.13
CA GLN A 378 1.91 19.38 -4.38
C GLN A 378 3.40 19.12 -4.64
N THR A 379 4.27 20.13 -4.42
CA THR A 379 5.70 20.01 -4.73
C THR A 379 6.37 18.89 -3.94
N ASP A 380 6.19 18.90 -2.62
CA ASP A 380 6.85 17.95 -1.73
C ASP A 380 6.17 16.57 -1.76
N ALA A 381 4.83 16.54 -1.85
CA ALA A 381 4.09 15.30 -2.00
C ALA A 381 4.47 14.59 -3.31
N THR A 382 4.56 15.32 -4.44
CA THR A 382 4.98 14.75 -5.72
C THR A 382 6.40 14.16 -5.65
N LYS A 383 7.32 14.84 -4.94
CA LYS A 383 8.66 14.31 -4.70
C LYS A 383 8.60 12.98 -3.94
N MET A 384 7.80 12.90 -2.86
CA MET A 384 7.64 11.67 -2.08
C MET A 384 7.05 10.53 -2.93
N TRP A 385 5.99 10.80 -3.70
CA TRP A 385 5.37 9.80 -4.56
C TRP A 385 6.33 9.32 -5.66
N THR A 386 7.16 10.21 -6.19
CA THR A 386 8.20 9.85 -7.17
C THR A 386 9.24 8.92 -6.54
N MET A 387 9.70 9.22 -5.32
CA MET A 387 10.62 8.34 -4.60
C MET A 387 10.04 6.93 -4.41
N LEU A 388 8.77 6.81 -4.02
CA LEU A 388 8.11 5.50 -3.87
C LEU A 388 7.94 4.77 -5.21
N ARG A 389 7.56 5.47 -6.28
CA ARG A 389 7.47 4.87 -7.63
C ARG A 389 8.83 4.38 -8.14
N ASP A 390 9.89 5.10 -7.80
CA ASP A 390 11.26 4.76 -8.17
C ASP A 390 11.93 3.77 -7.20
N ASP A 391 11.20 3.31 -6.16
CA ASP A 391 11.68 2.39 -5.13
C ASP A 391 12.88 2.95 -4.33
N VAL A 392 12.87 4.28 -4.09
CA VAL A 392 13.92 4.99 -3.36
C VAL A 392 13.57 5.08 -1.87
N ALA A 393 14.50 4.62 -1.02
CA ALA A 393 14.34 4.63 0.44
C ALA A 393 14.19 6.06 1.01
N PHE A 394 13.35 6.22 2.04
CA PHE A 394 13.13 7.50 2.73
C PHE A 394 14.14 7.79 3.85
N ASP A 395 15.00 6.84 4.19
CA ASP A 395 15.96 6.94 5.29
C ASP A 395 17.26 7.70 4.94
N GLY A 396 17.37 8.22 3.74
CA GLY A 396 18.55 8.92 3.25
C GLY A 396 19.78 8.03 2.99
N ASN A 397 19.62 6.71 3.12
CA ASN A 397 20.65 5.71 2.91
C ASN A 397 20.46 4.97 1.57
N ALA A 398 20.11 5.71 0.51
CA ALA A 398 20.06 5.11 -0.82
C ALA A 398 21.43 4.50 -1.15
N SER A 399 21.46 3.22 -1.50
CA SER A 399 22.69 2.60 -1.97
C SER A 399 23.03 3.15 -3.36
N LYS A 400 24.31 3.13 -3.75
CA LYS A 400 24.69 3.50 -5.14
C LYS A 400 23.91 2.69 -6.18
N ALA A 401 23.58 1.44 -5.86
CA ALA A 401 22.76 0.59 -6.71
C ALA A 401 21.32 1.09 -6.86
N ASP A 402 20.72 1.65 -5.80
CA ASP A 402 19.38 2.25 -5.84
C ASP A 402 19.38 3.55 -6.67
N GLU A 403 20.45 4.36 -6.53
CA GLU A 403 20.66 5.58 -7.33
C GLU A 403 20.85 5.26 -8.81
N GLU A 404 21.65 4.26 -9.14
CA GLU A 404 21.89 3.78 -10.51
C GLU A 404 20.60 3.17 -11.13
N ALA A 405 19.84 2.41 -10.35
CA ALA A 405 18.55 1.84 -10.79
C ALA A 405 17.51 2.94 -11.05
N ALA A 406 17.40 3.94 -10.17
CA ALA A 406 16.51 5.08 -10.35
C ALA A 406 16.91 5.93 -11.57
N ALA A 407 18.22 6.17 -11.76
CA ALA A 407 18.74 6.86 -12.94
C ALA A 407 18.48 6.10 -14.25
N ALA A 408 18.64 4.76 -14.22
CA ALA A 408 18.35 3.90 -15.38
C ALA A 408 16.85 3.86 -15.72
N LYS A 409 15.97 3.83 -14.71
CA LYS A 409 14.51 3.94 -14.90
C LYS A 409 14.11 5.29 -15.50
N LYS A 410 14.66 6.40 -14.99
CA LYS A 410 14.43 7.74 -15.56
C LYS A 410 14.88 7.83 -17.02
N LYS A 411 16.03 7.26 -17.34
CA LYS A 411 16.55 7.23 -18.72
C LYS A 411 15.65 6.43 -19.65
N LYS A 412 15.20 5.22 -19.24
CA LYS A 412 14.26 4.40 -20.02
C LYS A 412 12.88 5.04 -20.16
N ALA A 413 12.37 5.70 -19.12
CA ALA A 413 11.11 6.43 -19.19
C ALA A 413 11.20 7.63 -20.13
N ALA A 414 12.32 8.37 -20.10
CA ALA A 414 12.58 9.48 -21.04
C ALA A 414 12.75 8.97 -22.48
N GLU A 415 13.44 7.85 -22.70
CA GLU A 415 13.58 7.21 -24.01
C GLU A 415 12.23 6.73 -24.55
N LYS A 416 11.41 6.06 -23.72
CA LYS A 416 10.06 5.61 -24.09
C LYS A 416 9.12 6.79 -24.37
N ALA A 417 9.20 7.86 -23.59
CA ALA A 417 8.43 9.09 -23.83
C ALA A 417 8.87 9.80 -25.13
N ALA A 418 10.18 9.82 -25.42
CA ALA A 418 10.71 10.36 -26.67
C ALA A 418 10.32 9.49 -27.88
N GLU A 419 10.31 8.17 -27.75
CA GLU A 419 9.88 7.23 -28.80
C GLU A 419 8.38 7.34 -29.05
N GLN A 420 7.54 7.46 -28.00
CA GLN A 420 6.11 7.69 -28.12
C GLN A 420 5.82 9.07 -28.74
N ALA A 421 6.56 10.11 -28.38
CA ALA A 421 6.45 11.43 -28.98
C ALA A 421 6.88 11.43 -30.46
N ALA A 422 7.91 10.64 -30.82
CA ALA A 422 8.35 10.50 -32.21
C ALA A 422 7.36 9.65 -33.05
N ALA A 423 6.70 8.66 -32.45
CA ALA A 423 5.71 7.82 -33.14
C ALA A 423 4.34 8.51 -33.30
N ALA A 424 4.06 9.56 -32.54
CA ALA A 424 2.79 10.29 -32.55
C ALA A 424 2.66 11.34 -33.65
N VAL A 425 3.72 11.62 -34.43
CA VAL A 425 3.66 12.61 -35.53
C VAL A 425 2.92 11.99 -36.72
N LYS A 426 1.61 12.10 -36.72
CA LYS A 426 0.76 11.65 -37.86
C LYS A 426 0.42 12.76 -38.86
N ASP A 427 0.62 14.00 -38.49
CA ASP A 427 0.30 15.16 -39.34
C ASP A 427 1.47 16.16 -39.34
N PRO A 428 2.01 16.58 -40.53
CA PRO A 428 3.07 17.59 -40.58
C PRO A 428 2.52 18.93 -40.09
N ALA A 429 3.33 19.67 -39.32
CA ALA A 429 2.99 21.04 -38.95
C ALA A 429 2.76 21.92 -40.19
N GLY A 430 1.69 22.70 -40.18
CA GLY A 430 1.43 23.71 -41.19
C GLY A 430 2.44 24.88 -41.16
N ASP A 431 2.28 25.84 -42.08
CA ASP A 431 3.10 27.04 -42.06
C ASP A 431 2.84 27.84 -40.76
N PRO A 432 3.87 28.19 -39.99
CA PRO A 432 3.71 29.01 -38.79
C PRO A 432 2.92 30.31 -39.04
N ALA A 433 3.03 30.91 -40.25
CA ALA A 433 2.33 32.14 -40.60
C ALA A 433 0.80 31.96 -40.68
N ASP A 434 0.33 30.76 -41.03
CA ASP A 434 -1.08 30.42 -41.17
C ASP A 434 -1.67 29.75 -39.88
N THR A 435 -0.81 29.41 -38.93
CA THR A 435 -1.23 28.75 -37.68
C THR A 435 -1.73 29.77 -36.66
N GLY A 436 -3.03 29.72 -36.36
CA GLY A 436 -3.66 30.52 -35.29
C GLY A 436 -3.34 29.97 -33.90
N VAL A 437 -2.73 30.77 -33.03
CA VAL A 437 -2.39 30.35 -31.65
C VAL A 437 -3.01 31.30 -30.63
N LEU A 438 -3.78 30.75 -29.69
CA LEU A 438 -4.23 31.47 -28.51
C LEU A 438 -3.28 31.23 -27.33
N VAL A 439 -2.97 32.29 -26.59
CA VAL A 439 -2.12 32.18 -25.39
C VAL A 439 -2.90 32.62 -24.16
N ARG A 440 -3.09 31.72 -23.22
CA ARG A 440 -3.78 31.95 -21.93
C ARG A 440 -2.78 32.09 -20.78
N ASN A 441 -3.14 32.91 -19.82
CA ASN A 441 -2.33 33.12 -18.63
C ASN A 441 -2.75 32.15 -17.52
N GLY A 442 -1.94 31.14 -17.28
CA GLY A 442 -2.08 30.15 -16.20
C GLY A 442 -1.06 30.33 -15.07
N THR A 443 -0.27 31.41 -15.07
CA THR A 443 0.81 31.63 -14.08
C THR A 443 0.33 31.82 -12.63
N GLY A 444 -1.00 31.76 -12.43
CA GLY A 444 -1.63 31.94 -11.11
C GLY A 444 -1.59 30.74 -10.18
N GLY A 445 -1.31 29.50 -10.65
CA GLY A 445 -1.21 28.29 -9.84
C GLY A 445 -1.47 28.52 -8.34
N THR A 446 -0.45 28.34 -7.53
CA THR A 446 -0.46 28.67 -6.08
C THR A 446 -0.09 30.14 -5.76
N GLN A 447 0.19 30.97 -6.77
CA GLN A 447 0.68 32.34 -6.63
C GLN A 447 -0.21 33.35 -7.39
N THR A 448 -0.05 34.66 -7.10
CA THR A 448 -0.73 35.70 -7.89
C THR A 448 -0.33 35.66 -9.37
N PRO A 449 -1.29 35.66 -10.32
CA PRO A 449 -0.98 35.62 -11.76
C PRO A 449 -0.05 36.77 -12.20
N VAL A 450 0.91 36.47 -13.07
CA VAL A 450 1.79 37.50 -13.65
C VAL A 450 1.03 38.27 -14.73
N ARG A 451 0.75 39.54 -14.45
CA ARG A 451 0.00 40.40 -15.39
C ARG A 451 0.73 40.52 -16.71
N GLY A 452 0.01 40.35 -17.83
CA GLY A 452 0.54 40.52 -19.21
C GLY A 452 1.37 39.34 -19.73
N ARG A 453 1.51 38.24 -18.94
CA ARG A 453 2.35 37.11 -19.35
C ARG A 453 1.90 36.44 -20.65
N ALA A 454 0.60 36.25 -20.85
CA ALA A 454 0.06 35.74 -22.13
C ALA A 454 0.45 36.61 -23.33
N ALA A 455 0.37 37.92 -23.16
CA ALA A 455 0.76 38.84 -24.22
C ALA A 455 2.27 38.77 -24.56
N THR A 456 3.11 38.62 -23.53
CA THR A 456 4.56 38.46 -23.72
C THR A 456 4.87 37.18 -24.51
N VAL A 457 4.22 36.04 -24.15
CA VAL A 457 4.45 34.77 -24.86
C VAL A 457 3.84 34.79 -26.27
N ALA A 458 2.70 35.45 -26.48
CA ALA A 458 2.15 35.65 -27.81
C ALA A 458 3.12 36.46 -28.71
N SER A 459 3.74 37.52 -28.16
CA SER A 459 4.77 38.31 -28.90
C SER A 459 6.02 37.48 -29.23
N LEU A 460 6.41 36.53 -28.33
CA LEU A 460 7.51 35.59 -28.61
C LEU A 460 7.16 34.66 -29.80
N LEU A 461 5.93 34.18 -29.88
CA LEU A 461 5.45 33.37 -30.99
C LEU A 461 5.45 34.14 -32.31
N VAL A 462 4.96 35.38 -32.28
CA VAL A 462 5.01 36.26 -33.48
C VAL A 462 6.44 36.42 -33.95
N GLY A 463 7.41 36.64 -33.05
CA GLY A 463 8.83 36.72 -33.38
C GLY A 463 9.43 35.42 -33.95
N LYS A 464 8.74 34.29 -33.77
CA LYS A 464 9.11 32.96 -34.30
C LYS A 464 8.32 32.56 -35.57
N GLY A 465 7.56 33.48 -36.15
CA GLY A 465 6.83 33.28 -37.39
C GLY A 465 5.33 33.00 -37.23
N TYR A 466 4.82 32.79 -36.03
CA TYR A 466 3.38 32.56 -35.78
C TYR A 466 2.64 33.92 -35.77
N THR A 467 2.44 34.49 -36.96
CA THR A 467 1.90 35.86 -37.12
C THR A 467 0.48 36.04 -36.58
N LEU A 468 -0.27 34.95 -36.47
CA LEU A 468 -1.65 34.91 -35.95
C LEU A 468 -1.75 34.63 -34.45
N ALA A 469 -0.60 34.57 -33.74
CA ALA A 469 -0.61 34.34 -32.28
C ALA A 469 -1.14 35.58 -31.55
N ARG A 470 -2.03 35.34 -30.57
CA ARG A 470 -2.64 36.40 -29.78
C ARG A 470 -2.91 35.96 -28.32
N ALA A 471 -2.86 36.91 -27.41
CA ALA A 471 -3.23 36.65 -26.02
C ALA A 471 -4.75 36.53 -25.84
N ASP A 472 -5.18 35.55 -25.03
CA ASP A 472 -6.54 35.41 -24.53
C ASP A 472 -6.62 36.06 -23.12
N ALA A 473 -7.71 36.75 -22.85
CA ALA A 473 -7.93 37.38 -21.56
C ALA A 473 -8.31 36.37 -20.47
N THR A 474 -8.64 35.13 -20.83
CA THR A 474 -9.04 34.08 -19.93
C THR A 474 -7.87 33.67 -19.02
N LEU A 475 -8.09 33.72 -17.70
CA LEU A 475 -7.16 33.17 -16.72
C LEU A 475 -7.46 31.69 -16.53
N THR A 476 -6.44 30.85 -16.69
CA THR A 476 -6.54 29.39 -16.52
C THR A 476 -5.39 28.93 -15.63
N PRO A 477 -5.49 29.14 -14.30
CA PRO A 477 -4.40 28.83 -13.36
C PRO A 477 -3.96 27.37 -13.47
N GLN A 478 -2.65 27.14 -13.68
CA GLN A 478 -2.03 25.81 -13.73
C GLN A 478 -0.54 25.86 -13.41
N GLU A 479 0.02 24.75 -12.95
CA GLU A 479 1.43 24.67 -12.55
C GLU A 479 2.37 24.54 -13.74
N LYS A 480 2.01 23.71 -14.73
CA LYS A 480 2.85 23.42 -15.90
C LYS A 480 2.31 24.08 -17.15
N THR A 481 3.20 24.57 -18.00
CA THR A 481 2.85 25.10 -19.31
C THR A 481 2.44 23.96 -20.25
N THR A 482 1.28 24.09 -20.89
CA THR A 482 0.74 23.08 -21.82
C THR A 482 0.37 23.70 -23.16
N VAL A 483 0.37 22.88 -24.22
CA VAL A 483 -0.17 23.20 -25.52
C VAL A 483 -1.34 22.28 -25.81
N LEU A 484 -2.52 22.86 -25.96
CA LEU A 484 -3.78 22.14 -26.18
C LEU A 484 -4.23 22.29 -27.64
N PHE A 485 -4.85 21.21 -28.16
CA PHE A 485 -5.42 21.20 -29.51
C PHE A 485 -6.72 20.40 -29.58
N PRO A 486 -7.74 20.78 -30.40
CA PRO A 486 -9.07 20.13 -30.34
C PRO A 486 -9.18 18.86 -31.19
N SER A 487 -8.45 18.76 -32.31
CA SER A 487 -8.58 17.65 -33.26
C SER A 487 -7.24 17.15 -33.75
N ALA A 488 -7.20 15.91 -34.25
CA ALA A 488 -5.96 15.28 -34.71
C ALA A 488 -5.27 16.03 -35.85
N GLU A 489 -6.03 16.82 -36.63
CA GLU A 489 -5.52 17.64 -37.74
C GLU A 489 -4.66 18.82 -37.28
N LEU A 490 -4.80 19.26 -36.02
CA LEU A 490 -4.02 20.34 -35.42
C LEU A 490 -2.90 19.84 -34.50
N GLU A 491 -2.67 18.53 -34.45
CA GLU A 491 -1.63 17.94 -33.60
C GLU A 491 -0.23 18.37 -34.04
N GLY A 492 0.04 18.34 -35.37
CA GLY A 492 1.31 18.79 -35.93
C GLY A 492 1.59 20.27 -35.65
N ASP A 493 0.57 21.12 -35.78
CA ASP A 493 0.64 22.54 -35.47
C ASP A 493 0.93 22.80 -33.99
N ALA A 494 0.25 22.08 -33.09
CA ALA A 494 0.47 22.19 -31.65
C ALA A 494 1.89 21.74 -31.26
N GLN A 495 2.41 20.68 -31.89
CA GLN A 495 3.79 20.23 -31.71
C GLN A 495 4.80 21.24 -32.24
N GLY A 496 4.52 21.88 -33.41
CA GLY A 496 5.30 22.96 -33.99
C GLY A 496 5.42 24.15 -33.03
N VAL A 497 4.30 24.58 -32.44
CA VAL A 497 4.23 25.64 -31.42
C VAL A 497 5.03 25.27 -30.16
N ALA A 498 4.86 24.06 -29.66
CA ALA A 498 5.61 23.58 -28.49
C ALA A 498 7.12 23.62 -28.75
N LYS A 499 7.57 23.12 -29.91
CA LYS A 499 8.97 23.12 -30.34
C LYS A 499 9.52 24.53 -30.45
N ALA A 500 8.75 25.46 -31.04
CA ALA A 500 9.14 26.86 -31.18
C ALA A 500 9.33 27.56 -29.83
N LEU A 501 8.57 27.18 -28.79
CA LEU A 501 8.66 27.76 -27.46
C LEU A 501 9.58 26.99 -26.49
N GLY A 502 10.16 25.86 -26.93
CA GLY A 502 10.97 25.01 -26.07
C GLY A 502 10.13 24.24 -25.00
N ILE A 503 8.85 24.00 -25.28
CA ILE A 503 7.94 23.23 -24.43
C ILE A 503 8.11 21.74 -24.79
N PRO A 504 8.27 20.85 -23.81
CA PRO A 504 8.34 19.40 -24.08
C PRO A 504 7.09 18.87 -24.80
N LEU A 505 7.27 18.00 -25.80
CA LEU A 505 6.15 17.42 -26.54
C LEU A 505 5.18 16.60 -25.66
N THR A 506 5.63 16.13 -24.50
CA THR A 506 4.79 15.51 -23.47
C THR A 506 3.76 16.47 -22.86
N SER A 507 3.95 17.78 -23.03
CA SER A 507 3.00 18.82 -22.60
C SER A 507 2.00 19.21 -23.70
N VAL A 508 2.04 18.56 -24.87
CA VAL A 508 1.08 18.74 -25.97
C VAL A 508 -0.06 17.73 -25.77
N GLN A 509 -1.29 18.23 -25.62
CA GLN A 509 -2.43 17.40 -25.24
C GLN A 509 -3.67 17.76 -26.04
N ARG A 510 -4.44 16.73 -26.40
CA ARG A 510 -5.75 16.93 -27.02
C ARG A 510 -6.78 17.34 -25.97
N SER A 511 -7.56 18.38 -26.25
CA SER A 511 -8.63 18.85 -25.36
C SER A 511 -9.80 19.38 -26.16
N THR A 512 -11.01 19.05 -25.72
CA THR A 512 -12.27 19.60 -26.28
C THR A 512 -12.59 21.00 -25.77
N ASP A 513 -11.83 21.51 -24.78
CA ASP A 513 -12.04 22.82 -24.13
C ASP A 513 -11.42 23.99 -24.93
N VAL A 514 -10.81 23.67 -26.06
CA VAL A 514 -10.18 24.66 -26.97
C VAL A 514 -10.70 24.49 -28.38
N SER A 515 -10.78 25.60 -29.14
CA SER A 515 -11.25 25.61 -30.53
C SER A 515 -10.11 25.67 -31.53
N GLY A 516 -8.86 25.77 -31.09
CA GLY A 516 -7.65 25.85 -31.88
C GLY A 516 -6.42 25.63 -31.03
N VAL A 517 -5.24 25.72 -31.60
CA VAL A 517 -3.99 25.58 -30.85
C VAL A 517 -3.93 26.62 -29.74
N THR A 518 -3.87 26.18 -28.51
CA THR A 518 -3.90 27.05 -27.33
C THR A 518 -2.74 26.75 -26.40
N VAL A 519 -1.90 27.74 -26.14
CA VAL A 519 -0.82 27.66 -25.13
C VAL A 519 -1.34 28.20 -23.81
N THR A 520 -1.39 27.38 -22.76
CA THR A 520 -1.65 27.85 -21.40
C THR A 520 -0.32 27.93 -20.67
N VAL A 521 0.11 29.15 -20.36
CA VAL A 521 1.40 29.43 -19.70
C VAL A 521 1.25 29.17 -18.21
N GLY A 522 1.92 28.15 -17.68
CA GLY A 522 1.85 27.74 -16.29
C GLY A 522 2.73 28.56 -15.33
N ALA A 523 2.67 28.20 -14.05
CA ALA A 523 3.53 28.77 -13.00
C ALA A 523 5.03 28.49 -13.25
N ASP A 524 5.35 27.45 -13.97
CA ASP A 524 6.70 27.10 -14.44
C ASP A 524 7.30 28.10 -15.45
N TRP A 525 6.50 29.04 -15.98
CA TRP A 525 6.98 30.03 -16.94
C TRP A 525 6.54 31.47 -16.61
N ARG A 526 6.83 31.91 -15.42
CA ARG A 526 6.46 33.25 -14.93
C ARG A 526 7.27 34.39 -15.56
N THR A 527 8.52 34.11 -15.97
CA THR A 527 9.46 35.06 -16.56
C THR A 527 10.30 34.40 -17.66
N GLY A 528 11.07 35.17 -18.40
CA GLY A 528 11.97 34.61 -19.42
C GLY A 528 11.30 34.25 -20.74
N THR A 529 12.06 33.66 -21.67
CA THR A 529 11.67 33.34 -23.06
C THR A 529 11.34 31.86 -23.30
N SER A 530 11.52 31.00 -22.29
CA SER A 530 11.14 29.59 -22.29
C SER A 530 10.60 29.21 -20.90
N PRO A 531 9.80 28.15 -20.78
CA PRO A 531 9.50 27.57 -19.49
C PRO A 531 10.81 27.31 -18.72
N SER A 532 10.80 27.52 -17.41
CA SER A 532 11.92 27.07 -16.60
C SER A 532 12.01 25.57 -16.79
N GLU A 533 13.09 25.07 -17.40
CA GLU A 533 13.50 23.72 -17.06
C GLU A 533 13.56 23.72 -15.54
N GLU A 534 12.83 22.81 -14.92
CA GLU A 534 12.92 22.60 -13.48
C GLU A 534 14.42 22.46 -13.19
N THR A 535 15.06 23.59 -12.84
CA THR A 535 16.36 23.52 -12.19
C THR A 535 16.05 22.71 -10.96
N ALA A 536 16.35 21.42 -11.05
CA ALA A 536 16.32 20.53 -9.93
C ALA A 536 16.95 21.33 -8.79
N ALA A 537 16.19 21.57 -7.73
CA ALA A 537 16.75 22.08 -6.49
C ALA A 537 18.06 21.32 -6.30
N PRO A 538 19.15 21.98 -5.83
CA PRO A 538 20.45 21.34 -5.69
C PRO A 538 20.21 19.97 -5.10
N PRO A 539 20.81 18.89 -5.59
CA PRO A 539 20.43 17.55 -5.25
C PRO A 539 20.42 17.44 -3.73
N SER A 540 19.21 17.51 -3.14
CA SER A 540 19.01 17.05 -1.78
C SER A 540 19.61 15.65 -1.80
N LYS A 541 20.43 15.28 -0.83
CA LYS A 541 21.06 13.96 -0.74
C LYS A 541 20.07 12.94 -1.26
N ALA A 542 20.47 12.13 -2.24
CA ALA A 542 19.59 11.15 -2.85
C ALA A 542 18.91 10.35 -1.72
N GLY A 543 17.58 10.21 -1.77
CA GLY A 543 16.82 9.60 -0.70
C GLY A 543 16.42 10.52 0.47
N ALA A 544 16.74 11.83 0.46
CA ALA A 544 16.22 12.73 1.48
C ALA A 544 14.76 13.12 1.14
N ILE A 545 13.84 12.79 2.04
CA ILE A 545 12.47 13.29 1.98
C ILE A 545 12.42 14.81 2.19
N PRO A 546 11.36 15.51 1.76
CA PRO A 546 11.18 16.92 2.06
C PRO A 546 11.18 17.22 3.56
N ASP A 547 11.77 18.35 3.97
CA ASP A 547 11.81 18.77 5.38
C ASP A 547 10.38 19.03 5.95
N THR A 548 9.41 19.28 5.09
CA THR A 548 7.99 19.44 5.46
C THR A 548 7.31 18.12 5.85
N ALA A 549 7.94 16.99 5.54
CA ALA A 549 7.48 15.65 5.90
C ALA A 549 8.11 15.25 7.24
N ASP A 550 7.38 15.43 8.35
CA ASP A 550 7.84 15.03 9.70
C ASP A 550 8.05 13.51 9.75
N ALA A 551 9.32 13.08 9.61
CA ALA A 551 9.68 11.68 9.52
C ALA A 551 10.20 11.15 10.86
N ILE A 552 9.87 9.90 11.14
CA ILE A 552 10.38 9.13 12.28
C ILE A 552 11.05 7.88 11.75
N ASN A 553 12.32 7.67 12.10
CA ASN A 553 13.02 6.44 11.79
C ASN A 553 12.75 5.35 12.84
N GLY A 554 12.68 4.09 12.41
CA GLY A 554 12.45 2.96 13.30
C GLY A 554 13.56 2.70 14.33
N ALA A 555 14.74 3.29 14.15
CA ALA A 555 15.83 3.26 15.13
C ALA A 555 15.60 4.19 16.33
N GLU A 556 14.72 5.20 16.19
CA GLU A 556 14.43 6.16 17.26
C GLU A 556 13.66 5.49 18.42
N LYS A 557 14.38 5.11 19.47
CA LYS A 557 13.80 4.42 20.64
C LYS A 557 13.31 5.39 21.71
N ASP A 558 13.90 6.57 21.78
CA ASP A 558 13.69 7.55 22.86
C ASP A 558 12.76 8.70 22.45
N ALA A 559 12.12 8.59 21.27
CA ALA A 559 11.13 9.56 20.83
C ALA A 559 9.92 9.55 21.77
N CYS A 560 9.62 10.71 22.38
CA CYS A 560 8.44 10.89 23.25
C CYS A 560 7.54 11.98 22.69
N MET A 561 6.22 11.78 22.80
CA MET A 561 5.23 12.77 22.39
C MET A 561 5.24 13.99 23.30
N ASP A 562 5.20 15.17 22.70
CA ASP A 562 4.90 16.41 23.38
C ASP A 562 3.42 16.44 23.78
N VAL A 563 3.15 16.95 24.98
CA VAL A 563 1.79 17.10 25.49
C VAL A 563 1.41 18.59 25.49
N TYR A 564 0.30 18.91 24.86
CA TYR A 564 -0.24 20.28 24.87
C TYR A 564 -0.62 20.71 26.29
N ALA A 565 -0.20 21.92 26.70
CA ALA A 565 -0.26 22.37 28.08
C ALA A 565 -1.62 22.19 28.79
N PRO A 566 -2.78 22.49 28.18
CA PRO A 566 -4.10 22.32 28.82
C PRO A 566 -4.44 20.87 29.19
N TYR A 567 -3.79 19.89 28.59
CA TYR A 567 -4.02 18.45 28.82
C TYR A 567 -2.99 17.82 29.77
N ARG A 568 -2.10 18.62 30.36
CA ARG A 568 -1.19 18.17 31.42
C ARG A 568 -1.93 18.11 32.77
N PHE A 569 -1.52 17.20 33.67
CA PHE A 569 -2.08 17.10 35.03
C PHE A 569 -1.00 16.90 36.07
#